data_e6fb7f43a1cedd108b5b6a3327387b48
#
_entry.id   e6fb7f43a1cedd108b5b6a3327387b48
#
_cell.length_a   1.000
_cell.length_b   1.000
_cell.length_c   1.000
_cell.angle_alpha   90.00
_cell.angle_beta   90.00
_cell.angle_gamma   90.00
#
_symmetry.space_group_name_H-M   'P 1'
#
loop_
_entity.id
_entity.type
_entity.pdbx_description
1 polymer ?
#
loop_
_entity_poly.entity_id
_entity_poly.type
_entity_poly.pdbx_seq_one_letter_code
_entity_poly.pdbx_strand_id
1 'polypeptide(L)'
;AFLFIMASALCSSLCSYHRAKARIKADVNQALRQTLAKMPCEAVSADTIRCYRNCLTISELRDTAGIALRTVRRRGRLSTELVAQANCSFATVWRLSDQRASGSLLFVGLLWMAGSLWYLRRCRPVPAVQGICYGGMVYANGRFTTSEGTPIVLTPMQHTLLEMFMRTEGHSL
;
A
#
# COMPACT_ATOMS: atom_id res chain seq x y z
N ALA A 1 13.54 0.78 -0.05
CA ALA A 1 12.85 -0.18 0.86
C ALA A 1 11.34 0.11 0.94
N PHE A 2 10.89 1.31 1.31
CA PHE A 2 9.46 1.66 1.48
C PHE A 2 8.59 1.35 0.24
N LEU A 3 9.00 1.79 -0.95
CA LEU A 3 8.26 1.54 -2.20
C LEU A 3 8.11 0.04 -2.49
N PHE A 4 9.13 -0.75 -2.16
CA PHE A 4 9.08 -2.21 -2.33
C PHE A 4 8.05 -2.85 -1.38
N ILE A 5 8.00 -2.43 -0.12
CA ILE A 5 7.00 -2.90 0.86
C ILE A 5 5.59 -2.55 0.39
N MET A 6 5.37 -1.33 -0.08
CA MET A 6 4.07 -0.89 -0.60
C MET A 6 3.64 -1.68 -1.84
N ALA A 7 4.56 -1.89 -2.79
CA ALA A 7 4.30 -2.71 -3.98
C ALA A 7 3.95 -4.16 -3.60
N SER A 8 4.68 -4.75 -2.66
CA SER A 8 4.41 -6.11 -2.16
C SER A 8 3.04 -6.21 -1.47
N ALA A 9 2.65 -5.21 -0.67
CA ALA A 9 1.34 -5.15 -0.03
C ALA A 9 0.20 -5.07 -1.06
N LEU A 10 0.36 -4.24 -2.09
CA LEU A 10 -0.60 -4.12 -3.19
C LEU A 10 -0.72 -5.42 -4.00
N CYS A 11 0.41 -6.03 -4.37
CA CYS A 11 0.40 -7.32 -5.06
C CYS A 11 -0.27 -8.42 -4.22
N SER A 12 0.04 -8.50 -2.93
CA SER A 12 -0.59 -9.45 -2.01
C SER A 12 -2.10 -9.25 -1.93
N SER A 13 -2.56 -7.99 -1.83
CA SER A 13 -3.97 -7.64 -1.80
C SER A 13 -4.71 -8.03 -3.08
N LEU A 14 -4.12 -7.71 -4.25
CA LEU A 14 -4.68 -8.10 -5.55
C LEU A 14 -4.74 -9.62 -5.73
N CYS A 15 -3.69 -10.34 -5.34
CA CYS A 15 -3.68 -11.80 -5.37
C CYS A 15 -4.78 -12.39 -4.49
N SER A 16 -4.97 -11.88 -3.27
CA SER A 16 -6.03 -12.31 -2.36
C SER A 16 -7.42 -12.04 -2.94
N TYR A 17 -7.63 -10.88 -3.55
CA TYR A 17 -8.87 -10.53 -4.25
C TYR A 17 -9.15 -11.49 -5.42
N HIS A 18 -8.17 -11.76 -6.27
CA HIS A 18 -8.33 -12.70 -7.39
C HIS A 18 -8.62 -14.13 -6.91
N ARG A 19 -7.97 -14.58 -5.84
CA ARG A 19 -8.23 -15.90 -5.23
C ARG A 19 -9.66 -15.96 -4.66
N ALA A 20 -10.13 -14.92 -3.97
CA ALA A 20 -11.49 -14.85 -3.47
C ALA A 20 -12.50 -14.93 -4.62
N LYS A 21 -12.29 -14.16 -5.70
CA LYS A 21 -13.14 -14.18 -6.90
C LYS A 21 -13.16 -15.57 -7.56
N ALA A 22 -12.02 -16.24 -7.63
CA ALA A 22 -11.94 -17.61 -8.18
C ALA A 22 -12.68 -18.62 -7.29
N ARG A 23 -12.58 -18.52 -5.95
CA ARG A 23 -13.32 -19.36 -5.00
C ARG A 23 -14.82 -19.16 -5.15
N ILE A 24 -15.30 -17.90 -5.22
CA ILE A 24 -16.71 -17.59 -5.46
C ILE A 24 -17.20 -18.26 -6.75
N LYS A 25 -16.45 -18.11 -7.84
CA LYS A 25 -16.80 -18.71 -9.13
C LYS A 25 -16.83 -20.24 -9.07
N ALA A 26 -15.90 -20.85 -8.35
CA ALA A 26 -15.85 -22.30 -8.16
C ALA A 26 -17.05 -22.79 -7.34
N ASP A 27 -17.39 -22.14 -6.22
CA ASP A 27 -18.52 -22.47 -5.36
C ASP A 27 -19.85 -22.38 -6.11
N VAL A 28 -20.06 -21.28 -6.83
CA VAL A 28 -21.24 -21.02 -7.66
C VAL A 28 -21.42 -22.12 -8.74
N ASN A 29 -20.34 -22.49 -9.42
CA ASN A 29 -20.39 -23.54 -10.45
C ASN A 29 -20.60 -24.93 -9.82
N GLN A 30 -20.00 -25.19 -8.66
CA GLN A 30 -20.19 -26.44 -7.93
C GLN A 30 -21.64 -26.59 -7.44
N ALA A 31 -22.20 -25.54 -6.86
CA ALA A 31 -23.59 -25.50 -6.43
C ALA A 31 -24.55 -25.74 -7.60
N LEU A 32 -24.28 -25.15 -8.77
CA LEU A 32 -25.08 -25.38 -9.98
C LEU A 32 -25.02 -26.85 -10.40
N ARG A 33 -23.83 -27.47 -10.44
CA ARG A 33 -23.68 -28.88 -10.79
C ARG A 33 -24.44 -29.82 -9.81
N GLN A 34 -24.35 -29.52 -8.51
CA GLN A 34 -25.07 -30.27 -7.48
C GLN A 34 -26.58 -30.12 -7.62
N THR A 35 -27.06 -28.92 -7.97
CA THR A 35 -28.49 -28.69 -8.20
C THR A 35 -29.00 -29.47 -9.40
N LEU A 36 -28.26 -29.46 -10.52
CA LEU A 36 -28.61 -30.20 -11.73
C LEU A 36 -28.55 -31.71 -11.53
N ALA A 37 -27.66 -32.19 -10.66
CA ALA A 37 -27.60 -33.61 -10.31
C ALA A 37 -28.79 -34.07 -9.46
N LYS A 38 -29.33 -33.17 -8.61
CA LYS A 38 -30.49 -33.47 -7.75
C LYS A 38 -31.82 -33.30 -8.48
N MET A 39 -31.89 -32.36 -9.38
CA MET A 39 -33.08 -31.99 -10.14
C MET A 39 -32.69 -31.79 -11.61
N PRO A 40 -32.84 -32.79 -12.49
CA PRO A 40 -32.63 -32.63 -13.92
C PRO A 40 -33.76 -31.74 -14.48
N CYS A 41 -33.52 -30.45 -14.53
CA CYS A 41 -34.52 -29.45 -14.91
C CYS A 41 -34.20 -28.86 -16.29
N GLU A 42 -35.16 -28.91 -17.19
CA GLU A 42 -35.13 -28.18 -18.47
C GLU A 42 -35.52 -26.70 -18.31
N ALA A 43 -36.15 -26.33 -17.17
CA ALA A 43 -36.59 -24.97 -16.90
C ALA A 43 -36.17 -24.46 -15.51
N VAL A 44 -35.93 -23.15 -15.40
CA VAL A 44 -35.63 -22.50 -14.12
C VAL A 44 -36.94 -22.30 -13.35
N SER A 45 -37.19 -23.13 -12.35
CA SER A 45 -38.31 -22.98 -11.43
C SER A 45 -37.87 -22.32 -10.10
N ALA A 46 -38.83 -21.86 -9.32
CA ALA A 46 -38.56 -21.30 -7.99
C ALA A 46 -37.89 -22.33 -7.05
N ASP A 47 -38.27 -23.60 -7.17
CA ASP A 47 -37.67 -24.70 -6.39
C ASP A 47 -36.23 -24.97 -6.81
N THR A 48 -35.91 -24.85 -8.09
CA THR A 48 -34.53 -24.99 -8.60
C THR A 48 -33.64 -23.88 -8.02
N ILE A 49 -34.14 -22.62 -7.95
CA ILE A 49 -33.41 -21.49 -7.36
C ILE A 49 -33.22 -21.74 -5.85
N ARG A 50 -34.23 -22.26 -5.16
CA ARG A 50 -34.15 -22.54 -3.73
C ARG A 50 -33.14 -23.67 -3.45
N CYS A 51 -33.17 -24.76 -4.23
CA CYS A 51 -32.21 -25.84 -4.15
C CYS A 51 -30.78 -25.33 -4.40
N TYR A 52 -30.58 -24.52 -5.42
CA TYR A 52 -29.29 -23.89 -5.75
C TYR A 52 -28.75 -23.05 -4.60
N ARG A 53 -29.55 -22.17 -4.00
CA ARG A 53 -29.18 -21.35 -2.85
C ARG A 53 -28.77 -22.20 -1.64
N ASN A 54 -29.42 -23.33 -1.43
CA ASN A 54 -29.09 -24.25 -0.35
C ASN A 54 -27.80 -25.06 -0.61
N CYS A 55 -27.40 -25.22 -1.88
CA CYS A 55 -26.16 -25.87 -2.26
C CYS A 55 -24.92 -24.94 -2.19
N LEU A 56 -25.11 -23.62 -2.03
CA LEU A 56 -24.01 -22.69 -1.88
C LEU A 56 -23.33 -22.86 -0.52
N THR A 57 -22.01 -23.01 -0.53
CA THR A 57 -21.20 -23.11 0.69
C THR A 57 -21.03 -21.75 1.35
N ILE A 58 -20.90 -20.69 0.54
CA ILE A 58 -20.71 -19.32 1.02
C ILE A 58 -22.08 -18.70 1.29
N SER A 59 -22.42 -18.51 2.58
CA SER A 59 -23.72 -17.98 3.03
C SER A 59 -24.05 -16.59 2.46
N GLU A 60 -23.03 -15.75 2.31
CA GLU A 60 -23.17 -14.38 1.82
C GLU A 60 -23.57 -14.29 0.34
N LEU A 61 -23.41 -15.39 -0.41
CA LEU A 61 -23.82 -15.47 -1.81
C LEU A 61 -25.29 -15.89 -2.00
N ARG A 62 -25.94 -16.41 -0.96
CA ARG A 62 -27.32 -16.93 -1.06
C ARG A 62 -28.34 -15.90 -1.54
N ASP A 63 -28.13 -14.64 -1.17
CA ASP A 63 -29.04 -13.55 -1.54
C ASP A 63 -28.71 -12.95 -2.91
N THR A 64 -27.44 -13.03 -3.34
CA THR A 64 -26.97 -12.40 -4.57
C THR A 64 -26.74 -13.36 -5.73
N ALA A 65 -26.72 -14.66 -5.45
CA ALA A 65 -26.54 -15.68 -6.48
C ALA A 65 -27.87 -16.07 -7.15
N GLY A 66 -27.84 -16.16 -8.46
CA GLY A 66 -28.96 -16.55 -9.30
C GLY A 66 -28.55 -17.50 -10.41
N ILE A 67 -29.52 -18.09 -11.05
CA ILE A 67 -29.34 -18.90 -12.25
C ILE A 67 -29.89 -18.12 -13.41
N ALA A 68 -29.10 -17.96 -14.47
CA ALA A 68 -29.51 -17.30 -15.71
C ALA A 68 -29.46 -18.30 -16.87
N LEU A 69 -30.40 -18.17 -17.79
CA LEU A 69 -30.38 -18.86 -19.06
C LEU A 69 -29.53 -18.09 -20.03
N ARG A 70 -28.50 -18.70 -20.55
CA ARG A 70 -27.64 -18.11 -21.58
C ARG A 70 -27.73 -18.95 -22.87
N THR A 71 -28.10 -18.29 -23.94
CA THR A 71 -28.06 -18.91 -25.28
C THR A 71 -26.64 -18.89 -25.82
N VAL A 72 -26.06 -20.04 -26.01
CA VAL A 72 -24.71 -20.22 -26.54
C VAL A 72 -24.79 -20.86 -27.92
N ARG A 73 -24.13 -20.26 -28.91
CA ARG A 73 -24.01 -20.83 -30.26
C ARG A 73 -22.84 -21.78 -30.31
N ARG A 74 -23.11 -23.10 -30.35
CA ARG A 74 -22.09 -24.14 -30.44
C ARG A 74 -22.21 -24.90 -31.76
N ARG A 75 -21.17 -24.85 -32.58
CA ARG A 75 -21.14 -25.49 -33.93
C ARG A 75 -22.33 -25.16 -34.79
N GLY A 76 -22.78 -23.92 -34.82
CA GLY A 76 -23.92 -23.47 -35.65
C GLY A 76 -25.31 -23.77 -35.07
N ARG A 77 -25.43 -24.49 -33.95
CA ARG A 77 -26.69 -24.71 -33.25
C ARG A 77 -26.81 -23.80 -32.03
N LEU A 78 -27.98 -23.22 -31.85
CA LEU A 78 -28.34 -22.48 -30.64
C LEU A 78 -28.67 -23.51 -29.55
N SER A 79 -27.89 -23.46 -28.50
CA SER A 79 -28.12 -24.28 -27.27
C SER A 79 -28.32 -23.33 -26.11
N THR A 80 -29.33 -23.58 -25.31
CA THR A 80 -29.58 -22.82 -24.08
C THR A 80 -28.88 -23.54 -22.92
N GLU A 81 -27.91 -22.88 -22.31
CA GLU A 81 -27.19 -23.42 -21.16
C GLU A 81 -27.59 -22.62 -19.90
N LEU A 82 -27.78 -23.38 -18.80
CA LEU A 82 -27.96 -22.78 -17.47
C LEU A 82 -26.59 -22.32 -16.95
N VAL A 83 -26.48 -21.04 -16.68
CA VAL A 83 -25.26 -20.43 -16.17
C VAL A 83 -25.52 -19.87 -14.78
N ALA A 84 -24.73 -20.27 -13.83
CA ALA A 84 -24.76 -19.68 -12.51
C ALA A 84 -24.16 -18.28 -12.56
N GLN A 85 -24.87 -17.31 -12.04
CA GLN A 85 -24.45 -15.92 -11.98
C GLN A 85 -24.45 -15.46 -10.52
N ALA A 86 -23.30 -14.95 -10.05
CA ALA A 86 -23.20 -14.28 -8.77
C ALA A 86 -22.95 -12.79 -9.03
N ASN A 87 -23.92 -11.96 -8.73
CA ASN A 87 -23.80 -10.50 -8.78
C ASN A 87 -23.10 -10.05 -7.49
N CYS A 88 -21.77 -10.31 -7.42
CA CYS A 88 -20.98 -9.89 -6.27
C CYS A 88 -20.48 -8.46 -6.47
N SER A 89 -20.81 -7.57 -5.53
CA SER A 89 -20.21 -6.24 -5.49
C SER A 89 -18.72 -6.37 -5.16
N PHE A 90 -17.93 -5.35 -5.53
CA PHE A 90 -16.52 -5.27 -5.15
C PHE A 90 -16.34 -5.42 -3.64
N ALA A 91 -17.21 -4.77 -2.85
CA ALA A 91 -17.17 -4.83 -1.39
C ALA A 91 -17.35 -6.26 -0.84
N THR A 92 -18.26 -7.06 -1.44
CA THR A 92 -18.48 -8.46 -1.03
C THR A 92 -17.25 -9.32 -1.29
N VAL A 93 -16.64 -9.18 -2.49
CA VAL A 93 -15.41 -9.93 -2.83
C VAL A 93 -14.25 -9.51 -1.93
N TRP A 94 -14.12 -8.21 -1.64
CA TRP A 94 -13.10 -7.68 -0.76
C TRP A 94 -13.23 -8.20 0.67
N ARG A 95 -14.45 -8.24 1.20
CA ARG A 95 -14.74 -8.78 2.55
C ARG A 95 -14.44 -10.26 2.67
N LEU A 96 -14.67 -11.05 1.60
CA LEU A 96 -14.36 -12.48 1.53
C LEU A 96 -12.87 -12.75 1.26
N SER A 97 -12.10 -11.73 0.84
CA SER A 97 -10.67 -11.88 0.61
C SER A 97 -9.89 -11.78 1.92
N ASP A 98 -8.90 -12.66 2.09
CA ASP A 98 -8.01 -12.60 3.25
C ASP A 98 -6.98 -11.47 3.07
N GLN A 99 -7.23 -10.35 3.75
CA GLN A 99 -6.38 -9.15 3.70
C GLN A 99 -5.36 -9.08 4.85
N ARG A 100 -5.23 -10.14 5.68
CA ARG A 100 -4.35 -10.12 6.85
C ARG A 100 -2.89 -9.86 6.47
N ALA A 101 -2.40 -10.56 5.45
CA ALA A 101 -1.03 -10.41 4.99
C ALA A 101 -0.75 -9.02 4.41
N SER A 102 -1.65 -8.46 3.60
CA SER A 102 -1.48 -7.12 3.05
C SER A 102 -1.60 -6.04 4.13
N GLY A 103 -2.50 -6.22 5.09
CA GLY A 103 -2.64 -5.32 6.25
C GLY A 103 -1.39 -5.29 7.13
N SER A 104 -0.79 -6.44 7.42
CA SER A 104 0.47 -6.50 8.18
C SER A 104 1.63 -5.82 7.46
N LEU A 105 1.76 -6.01 6.15
CA LEU A 105 2.78 -5.34 5.33
C LEU A 105 2.60 -3.82 5.31
N LEU A 106 1.36 -3.34 5.19
CA LEU A 106 1.05 -1.90 5.27
C LEU A 106 1.43 -1.32 6.62
N PHE A 107 1.11 -2.02 7.70
CA PHE A 107 1.45 -1.59 9.06
C PHE A 107 2.97 -1.49 9.25
N VAL A 108 3.74 -2.48 8.81
CA VAL A 108 5.22 -2.45 8.83
C VAL A 108 5.76 -1.29 8.01
N GLY A 109 5.18 -1.04 6.82
CA GLY A 109 5.57 0.09 5.97
C GLY A 109 5.34 1.45 6.64
N LEU A 110 4.20 1.63 7.32
CA LEU A 110 3.89 2.84 8.08
C LEU A 110 4.83 3.05 9.27
N LEU A 111 5.13 1.99 10.01
CA LEU A 111 6.11 2.05 11.11
C LEU A 111 7.50 2.45 10.61
N TRP A 112 7.93 1.88 9.49
CA TRP A 112 9.20 2.24 8.85
C TRP A 112 9.24 3.71 8.42
N MET A 113 8.16 4.20 7.83
CA MET A 113 8.06 5.60 7.43
C MET A 113 8.10 6.53 8.63
N ALA A 114 7.33 6.24 9.68
CA ALA A 114 7.31 7.02 10.92
C ALA A 114 8.68 7.04 11.59
N GLY A 115 9.34 5.89 11.70
CA GLY A 115 10.70 5.79 12.23
C GLY A 115 11.73 6.57 11.43
N SER A 116 11.66 6.49 10.09
CA SER A 116 12.55 7.24 9.20
C SER A 116 12.36 8.75 9.33
N LEU A 117 11.11 9.22 9.40
CA LEU A 117 10.80 10.63 9.60
C LEU A 117 11.26 11.14 10.97
N TRP A 118 11.06 10.32 12.01
CA TRP A 118 11.53 10.65 13.36
C TRP A 118 13.05 10.75 13.40
N TYR A 119 13.75 9.79 12.79
CA TYR A 119 15.22 9.80 12.68
C TYR A 119 15.73 11.02 11.93
N LEU A 120 15.16 11.35 10.76
CA LEU A 120 15.53 12.52 9.97
C LEU A 120 15.28 13.84 10.72
N ARG A 121 14.20 13.91 11.52
CA ARG A 121 13.94 15.09 12.36
C ARG A 121 14.95 15.24 13.49
N ARG A 122 15.38 14.13 14.07
CA ARG A 122 16.36 14.11 15.17
C ARG A 122 17.78 14.38 14.66
N CYS A 123 18.13 13.84 13.51
CA CYS A 123 19.42 14.01 12.86
C CYS A 123 19.43 15.17 11.85
N ARG A 124 18.70 16.27 12.11
CA ARG A 124 18.86 17.47 11.28
C ARG A 124 20.31 17.89 11.36
N PRO A 125 21.06 17.93 10.23
CA PRO A 125 22.38 18.50 10.22
C PRO A 125 22.25 19.93 10.72
N VAL A 126 23.05 20.30 11.71
CA VAL A 126 23.21 21.71 12.10
C VAL A 126 23.51 22.46 10.81
N PRO A 127 22.73 23.50 10.45
CA PRO A 127 22.97 24.22 9.23
C PRO A 127 24.44 24.63 9.20
N ALA A 128 25.16 24.21 8.16
CA ALA A 128 26.55 24.58 7.98
C ALA A 128 26.60 26.13 8.03
N VAL A 129 27.21 26.65 9.05
CA VAL A 129 27.34 28.09 9.22
C VAL A 129 28.11 28.57 8.00
N GLN A 130 27.44 29.27 7.09
CA GLN A 130 28.11 29.92 5.95
C GLN A 130 29.04 30.97 6.51
N GLY A 131 30.27 30.62 6.70
CA GLY A 131 31.31 31.50 7.24
C GLY A 131 32.69 31.10 6.75
N ILE A 132 33.64 31.97 6.91
CA ILE A 132 35.04 31.68 6.58
C ILE A 132 35.58 30.79 7.69
N CYS A 133 36.05 29.59 7.31
CA CYS A 133 36.63 28.64 8.25
C CYS A 133 38.13 28.61 8.14
N TYR A 134 38.84 28.85 9.24
CA TYR A 134 40.29 28.73 9.31
C TYR A 134 40.74 28.21 10.68
N GLY A 135 41.66 27.26 10.73
CA GLY A 135 42.23 26.77 11.99
C GLY A 135 41.22 26.24 13.01
N GLY A 136 40.05 25.70 12.59
CA GLY A 136 39.01 25.21 13.49
C GLY A 136 38.08 26.31 14.04
N MET A 137 38.24 27.55 13.58
CA MET A 137 37.36 28.67 13.89
C MET A 137 36.52 29.06 12.68
N VAL A 138 35.27 29.45 12.93
CA VAL A 138 34.30 29.92 11.92
C VAL A 138 33.92 31.34 12.21
N TYR A 139 34.14 32.22 11.23
CA TYR A 139 33.70 33.62 11.29
C TYR A 139 32.42 33.76 10.44
N ALA A 140 31.31 34.04 11.10
CA ALA A 140 30.03 34.26 10.44
C ALA A 140 29.23 35.34 11.17
N ASN A 141 28.59 36.23 10.41
CA ASN A 141 27.72 37.27 10.95
C ASN A 141 28.37 38.14 12.04
N GLY A 142 29.67 38.46 11.88
CA GLY A 142 30.39 39.27 12.83
C GLY A 142 30.73 38.59 14.16
N ARG A 143 30.71 37.26 14.21
CA ARG A 143 31.03 36.47 15.43
C ARG A 143 31.97 35.33 15.10
N PHE A 144 32.88 35.07 16.04
CA PHE A 144 33.76 33.89 15.97
C PHE A 144 33.18 32.77 16.79
N THR A 145 33.10 31.59 16.19
CA THR A 145 32.66 30.35 16.82
C THR A 145 33.66 29.21 16.53
N THR A 146 33.72 28.20 17.39
CA THR A 146 34.47 27.00 17.09
C THR A 146 33.72 26.21 16.02
N SER A 147 34.39 25.21 15.42
CA SER A 147 33.75 24.26 14.48
C SER A 147 32.54 23.55 15.09
N GLU A 148 32.44 23.49 16.42
CA GLU A 148 31.32 22.90 17.17
C GLU A 148 30.19 23.89 17.44
N GLY A 149 30.34 25.16 17.02
CA GLY A 149 29.34 26.21 17.19
C GLY A 149 29.37 26.93 18.54
N THR A 150 30.39 26.69 19.38
CA THR A 150 30.56 27.44 20.63
C THR A 150 31.12 28.85 20.39
N PRO A 151 30.52 29.91 20.96
CA PRO A 151 31.01 31.28 20.76
C PRO A 151 32.38 31.48 21.44
N ILE A 152 33.31 32.08 20.72
CA ILE A 152 34.64 32.44 21.25
C ILE A 152 34.56 33.89 21.76
N VAL A 153 34.86 34.07 23.03
CA VAL A 153 34.91 35.43 23.66
C VAL A 153 36.25 36.03 23.37
N LEU A 154 36.28 37.07 22.54
CA LEU A 154 37.47 37.82 22.16
C LEU A 154 37.41 39.28 22.71
N THR A 155 38.56 39.83 23.03
CA THR A 155 38.64 41.25 23.28
C THR A 155 38.40 42.06 21.99
N PRO A 156 37.95 43.33 22.05
CA PRO A 156 37.68 44.13 20.85
C PRO A 156 38.84 44.17 19.88
N MET A 157 40.08 44.31 20.41
CA MET A 157 41.26 44.34 19.58
C MET A 157 41.57 43.01 18.90
N GLN A 158 41.41 41.90 19.61
CA GLN A 158 41.58 40.56 19.05
C GLN A 158 40.51 40.25 17.98
N HIS A 159 39.29 40.71 18.21
CA HIS A 159 38.21 40.57 17.23
C HIS A 159 38.54 41.25 15.91
N THR A 160 38.95 42.53 15.98
CA THR A 160 39.32 43.32 14.77
C THR A 160 40.50 42.70 14.01
N LEU A 161 41.51 42.21 14.74
CA LEU A 161 42.70 41.66 14.14
C LEU A 161 42.40 40.30 13.46
N LEU A 162 41.62 39.43 14.11
CA LEU A 162 41.16 38.15 13.54
C LEU A 162 40.21 38.39 12.36
N GLU A 163 39.33 39.38 12.42
CA GLU A 163 38.45 39.75 11.30
C GLU A 163 39.25 40.17 10.06
N MET A 164 40.25 41.02 10.25
CA MET A 164 41.15 41.44 9.17
C MET A 164 41.88 40.22 8.60
N PHE A 165 42.41 39.34 9.44
CA PHE A 165 43.10 38.12 9.02
C PHE A 165 42.17 37.18 8.19
N MET A 166 40.95 36.99 8.66
CA MET A 166 39.98 36.09 7.95
C MET A 166 39.50 36.67 6.62
N ARG A 167 39.50 37.99 6.46
CA ARG A 167 39.11 38.68 5.22
C ARG A 167 40.25 38.83 4.21
N THR A 168 41.52 38.65 4.63
CA THR A 168 42.66 38.77 3.74
C THR A 168 42.84 37.53 2.91
N GLU A 169 42.87 37.67 1.59
CA GLU A 169 43.15 36.56 0.68
C GLU A 169 44.57 36.04 0.94
N GLY A 170 44.68 34.74 1.29
CA GLY A 170 45.96 34.10 1.60
C GLY A 170 46.29 34.03 3.09
N HIS A 171 45.45 34.54 3.98
CA HIS A 171 45.58 34.44 5.45
C HIS A 171 46.97 34.83 6.00
N SER A 172 47.62 35.78 5.36
CA SER A 172 48.87 36.38 5.81
C SER A 172 48.68 37.89 5.97
N LEU A 173 49.12 38.43 7.10
CA LEU A 173 49.20 39.89 7.35
C LEU A 173 50.51 40.42 6.85
#